data_2edb9465295ce9579a9e5c0ad1a63871
#
_entry.id   2edb9465295ce9579a9e5c0ad1a63871
#
_cell.length_a   1.000
_cell.length_b   1.000
_cell.length_c   1.000
_cell.angle_alpha   90.00
_cell.angle_beta   90.00
_cell.angle_gamma   90.00
#
_symmetry.space_group_name_H-M   'P 1'
#
loop_
_entity.id
_entity.type
_entity.pdbx_description
1 polymer ?
#
loop_
_entity_poly.entity_id
_entity_poly.type
_entity_poly.pdbx_seq_one_letter_code
_entity_poly.pdbx_strand_id
1 'polypeptide(L)'
;MDITTTEIYHDDQHIPNGWRRWLFSTNHKDISIMYIIFAVFAGIVGGLFSLLFRLELAMPGGTFLNHDFQLYNVLITAHAVIMVFFMIMPALFGGFGNYFVPLLIGAPDMAFPRLNNISFWLLIPAFFLLIGSAFVDGGPGTGWTLYPPLSNLSGHPGAAVDMAIFSLHLTGLSSILGSINLIVTIFNMRAPGMGLFKMPLFVWSILVTAFLIILAMPVLGGAVTMLLTDRNFGTTFFKPDGGGDPVLFQHLFWFFGHPEVYIVILPGFGIVSHVISTFSRKPIFGYQGMVGAMVIIGFVGFIVWAHHMFTVGLSYNTLIYFTAGTMIIAVPTGVKIFSWIATMWGGSITFPTPMLFSIGFIILFTIGGVTGIILSNSALDRVLHDTYYVVAHFHYTMSLGALFTAFAGFYYWFGKISGKQYPEILGKIHFWITFIGVNLTFFPQHFLGLAGMPRRIPDYPEAFGGWNMVSSIGAGISMVAALYFVFIVFYTLKYGKNCPANPWGDGANTLEWTLTSPPPFHTFETPPHIEG
;
A
#
# COMPACT_ATOMS: atom_id res chain seq x y z
N MET A 1 -8.03 32.17 4.60
CA MET A 1 -9.38 31.63 4.32
C MET A 1 -10.27 32.05 5.49
N ASP A 2 -11.08 33.07 5.32
CA ASP A 2 -12.11 33.41 6.33
C ASP A 2 -13.33 32.54 6.05
N ILE A 3 -13.50 31.51 6.88
CA ILE A 3 -14.65 30.61 6.82
C ILE A 3 -15.59 31.01 7.96
N THR A 4 -16.68 31.68 7.62
CA THR A 4 -17.78 31.89 8.56
C THR A 4 -18.67 30.64 8.55
N THR A 5 -18.39 29.70 9.44
CA THR A 5 -19.26 28.55 9.68
C THR A 5 -20.09 28.79 10.94
N THR A 6 -21.36 29.07 10.80
CA THR A 6 -22.36 28.85 11.84
C THR A 6 -22.78 27.38 11.75
N GLU A 7 -22.07 26.47 12.40
CA GLU A 7 -22.51 25.08 12.53
C GLU A 7 -23.71 25.03 13.49
N ILE A 8 -24.88 24.69 12.95
CA ILE A 8 -26.03 24.24 13.74
C ILE A 8 -25.82 22.74 13.97
N TYR A 9 -25.32 22.41 15.17
CA TYR A 9 -25.22 21.01 15.60
C TYR A 9 -26.64 20.43 15.75
N HIS A 10 -27.03 19.57 14.81
CA HIS A 10 -28.21 18.73 14.98
C HIS A 10 -27.88 17.52 15.85
N ASP A 11 -28.78 17.27 16.78
CA ASP A 11 -28.79 16.30 17.88
C ASP A 11 -28.36 14.88 17.42
N ASP A 12 -27.39 14.30 18.09
CA ASP A 12 -26.83 12.94 17.86
C ASP A 12 -27.84 11.78 18.10
N GLN A 13 -29.14 12.04 18.11
CA GLN A 13 -30.20 11.10 18.48
C GLN A 13 -30.35 9.86 17.57
N HIS A 14 -29.63 9.78 16.43
CA HIS A 14 -29.75 8.67 15.46
C HIS A 14 -28.49 7.84 15.24
N ILE A 15 -27.45 8.01 16.08
CA ILE A 15 -26.25 7.16 15.94
C ILE A 15 -26.60 5.74 16.42
N PRO A 16 -26.57 4.71 15.57
CA PRO A 16 -26.79 3.34 16.00
C PRO A 16 -25.80 2.93 17.09
N ASN A 17 -26.26 2.30 18.14
CA ASN A 17 -25.42 1.89 19.27
C ASN A 17 -24.99 0.41 19.17
N GLY A 18 -23.85 0.08 19.79
CA GLY A 18 -23.35 -1.28 19.91
C GLY A 18 -22.83 -1.86 18.58
N TRP A 19 -22.83 -3.20 18.46
CA TRP A 19 -22.28 -3.92 17.31
C TRP A 19 -22.98 -3.63 15.98
N ARG A 20 -24.28 -3.27 16.02
CA ARG A 20 -25.06 -2.91 14.83
C ARG A 20 -24.53 -1.68 14.12
N ARG A 21 -23.97 -0.70 14.86
CA ARG A 21 -23.29 0.45 14.27
C ARG A 21 -22.20 0.01 13.31
N TRP A 22 -21.35 -0.89 13.74
CA TRP A 22 -20.19 -1.32 12.95
C TRP A 22 -20.56 -2.22 11.77
N LEU A 23 -21.50 -3.17 11.98
CA LEU A 23 -21.88 -4.12 10.94
C LEU A 23 -22.65 -3.44 9.78
N PHE A 24 -23.52 -2.49 10.09
CA PHE A 24 -24.41 -1.88 9.11
C PHE A 24 -24.15 -0.40 8.87
N SER A 25 -22.99 0.11 9.32
CA SER A 25 -22.65 1.52 9.14
C SER A 25 -22.60 1.89 7.66
N THR A 26 -23.19 3.04 7.35
CA THR A 26 -23.05 3.70 6.05
C THR A 26 -22.19 4.95 6.15
N ASN A 27 -21.74 5.32 7.34
CA ASN A 27 -20.90 6.48 7.58
C ASN A 27 -19.45 6.20 7.13
N HIS A 28 -18.90 7.05 6.29
CA HIS A 28 -17.56 6.88 5.73
C HIS A 28 -16.45 6.84 6.79
N LYS A 29 -16.62 7.53 7.94
CA LYS A 29 -15.64 7.55 9.04
C LYS A 29 -15.61 6.24 9.80
N ASP A 30 -16.77 5.66 10.11
CA ASP A 30 -16.88 4.35 10.77
C ASP A 30 -16.26 3.25 9.90
N ILE A 31 -16.61 3.23 8.60
CA ILE A 31 -16.09 2.26 7.63
C ILE A 31 -14.58 2.40 7.51
N SER A 32 -14.08 3.62 7.46
CA SER A 32 -12.63 3.90 7.45
C SER A 32 -11.91 3.35 8.67
N ILE A 33 -12.47 3.54 9.86
CA ILE A 33 -11.91 2.99 11.12
C ILE A 33 -11.84 1.47 11.05
N MET A 34 -12.88 0.81 10.52
CA MET A 34 -12.87 -0.65 10.32
C MET A 34 -11.75 -1.07 9.36
N TYR A 35 -11.55 -0.36 8.25
CA TYR A 35 -10.44 -0.60 7.32
C TYR A 35 -9.06 -0.46 8.00
N ILE A 36 -8.88 0.59 8.80
CA ILE A 36 -7.60 0.84 9.50
C ILE A 36 -7.32 -0.27 10.52
N ILE A 37 -8.30 -0.63 11.35
CA ILE A 37 -8.16 -1.69 12.36
C ILE A 37 -7.85 -3.02 11.67
N PHE A 38 -8.59 -3.36 10.62
CA PHE A 38 -8.37 -4.57 9.84
C PHE A 38 -6.97 -4.60 9.20
N ALA A 39 -6.53 -3.49 8.61
CA ALA A 39 -5.22 -3.37 8.00
C ALA A 39 -4.08 -3.54 9.01
N VAL A 40 -4.20 -2.96 10.21
CA VAL A 40 -3.23 -3.16 11.30
C VAL A 40 -3.19 -4.63 11.72
N PHE A 41 -4.34 -5.27 11.89
CA PHE A 41 -4.41 -6.70 12.21
C PHE A 41 -3.74 -7.56 11.12
N ALA A 42 -4.11 -7.35 9.86
CA ALA A 42 -3.51 -8.07 8.72
C ALA A 42 -1.99 -7.82 8.64
N GLY A 43 -1.55 -6.57 8.88
CA GLY A 43 -0.14 -6.21 8.91
C GLY A 43 0.66 -6.94 9.98
N ILE A 44 0.07 -7.15 11.17
CA ILE A 44 0.70 -7.95 12.24
C ILE A 44 0.81 -9.41 11.80
N VAL A 45 -0.25 -10.00 11.23
CA VAL A 45 -0.23 -11.39 10.75
C VAL A 45 0.80 -11.58 9.64
N GLY A 46 0.78 -10.72 8.60
CA GLY A 46 1.75 -10.78 7.52
C GLY A 46 3.19 -10.50 7.99
N GLY A 47 3.37 -9.61 8.95
CA GLY A 47 4.65 -9.32 9.59
C GLY A 47 5.19 -10.52 10.38
N LEU A 48 4.34 -11.23 11.11
CA LEU A 48 4.72 -12.48 11.81
C LEU A 48 5.19 -13.54 10.82
N PHE A 49 4.50 -13.71 9.67
CA PHE A 49 4.96 -14.65 8.65
C PHE A 49 6.35 -14.27 8.11
N SER A 50 6.60 -12.96 7.90
CA SER A 50 7.93 -12.52 7.48
C SER A 50 9.01 -12.78 8.53
N LEU A 51 8.69 -12.61 9.80
CA LEU A 51 9.63 -12.94 10.87
C LEU A 51 9.97 -14.44 10.89
N LEU A 52 8.99 -15.33 10.70
CA LEU A 52 9.21 -16.77 10.67
C LEU A 52 10.17 -17.18 9.56
N PHE A 53 9.94 -16.74 8.31
CA PHE A 53 10.88 -17.10 7.23
C PHE A 53 12.22 -16.34 7.33
N ARG A 54 12.29 -15.20 8.01
CA ARG A 54 13.57 -14.56 8.32
C ARG A 54 14.35 -15.29 9.40
N LEU A 55 13.67 -15.92 10.35
CA LEU A 55 14.33 -16.82 11.33
C LEU A 55 14.91 -18.05 10.63
N GLU A 56 14.19 -18.64 9.66
CA GLU A 56 14.71 -19.72 8.81
C GLU A 56 15.97 -19.29 8.07
N LEU A 57 15.97 -18.10 7.49
CA LEU A 57 17.10 -17.56 6.75
C LEU A 57 18.18 -16.89 7.63
N ALA A 58 18.09 -16.97 8.95
CA ALA A 58 19.13 -16.39 9.82
C ALA A 58 20.45 -17.14 9.73
N MET A 59 20.38 -18.45 9.58
CA MET A 59 21.52 -19.36 9.41
C MET A 59 21.22 -20.37 8.30
N PRO A 60 22.25 -20.83 7.56
CA PRO A 60 22.06 -21.90 6.57
C PRO A 60 21.71 -23.23 7.26
N GLY A 61 21.12 -24.15 6.48
CA GLY A 61 20.81 -25.50 6.91
C GLY A 61 19.35 -25.79 7.21
N GLY A 62 18.42 -24.87 6.96
CA GLY A 62 16.96 -25.13 7.01
C GLY A 62 16.43 -25.59 8.37
N THR A 63 17.00 -25.11 9.47
CA THR A 63 16.82 -25.70 10.80
C THR A 63 15.62 -25.20 11.57
N PHE A 64 15.18 -23.98 11.37
CA PHE A 64 14.08 -23.37 12.14
C PHE A 64 12.72 -23.98 11.78
N LEU A 65 12.44 -24.15 10.49
CA LEU A 65 11.22 -24.80 9.98
C LEU A 65 11.39 -26.31 9.80
N ASN A 66 12.47 -26.92 10.35
CA ASN A 66 12.73 -28.34 10.31
C ASN A 66 12.68 -28.94 8.89
N HIS A 67 13.27 -28.25 7.91
CA HIS A 67 13.28 -28.63 6.48
C HIS A 67 11.90 -28.69 5.82
N ASP A 68 10.87 -28.08 6.40
CA ASP A 68 9.57 -27.93 5.75
C ASP A 68 9.60 -26.78 4.71
N PHE A 69 10.11 -27.10 3.53
CA PHE A 69 10.25 -26.14 2.44
C PHE A 69 8.90 -25.72 1.84
N GLN A 70 7.87 -26.57 1.96
CA GLN A 70 6.53 -26.19 1.52
C GLN A 70 5.94 -25.12 2.45
N LEU A 71 6.06 -25.30 3.76
CA LEU A 71 5.63 -24.28 4.73
C LEU A 71 6.36 -22.95 4.52
N TYR A 72 7.67 -22.98 4.23
CA TYR A 72 8.42 -21.77 3.89
C TYR A 72 7.81 -21.04 2.68
N ASN A 73 7.49 -21.74 1.60
CA ASN A 73 6.87 -21.16 0.40
C ASN A 73 5.46 -20.61 0.67
N VAL A 74 4.68 -21.32 1.51
CA VAL A 74 3.35 -20.85 1.93
C VAL A 74 3.45 -19.56 2.74
N LEU A 75 4.40 -19.47 3.69
CA LEU A 75 4.62 -18.26 4.50
C LEU A 75 5.00 -17.06 3.63
N ILE A 76 5.89 -17.23 2.64
CA ILE A 76 6.28 -16.18 1.69
C ILE A 76 5.08 -15.74 0.84
N THR A 77 4.32 -16.70 0.32
CA THR A 77 3.14 -16.43 -0.51
C THR A 77 2.09 -15.64 0.29
N ALA A 78 1.73 -16.15 1.46
CA ALA A 78 0.75 -15.51 2.34
C ALA A 78 1.21 -14.12 2.80
N HIS A 79 2.49 -13.97 3.22
CA HIS A 79 3.06 -12.66 3.57
C HIS A 79 2.84 -11.63 2.45
N ALA A 80 3.23 -11.96 1.23
CA ALA A 80 3.15 -11.03 0.12
C ALA A 80 1.70 -10.62 -0.20
N VAL A 81 0.77 -11.59 -0.27
CA VAL A 81 -0.65 -11.33 -0.56
C VAL A 81 -1.28 -10.51 0.58
N ILE A 82 -0.99 -10.84 1.85
CA ILE A 82 -1.54 -10.11 3.00
C ILE A 82 -1.05 -8.67 3.01
N MET A 83 0.25 -8.45 2.85
CA MET A 83 0.82 -7.10 2.94
C MET A 83 0.31 -6.17 1.84
N VAL A 84 0.14 -6.68 0.63
CA VAL A 84 -0.33 -5.89 -0.51
C VAL A 84 -1.86 -5.69 -0.43
N PHE A 85 -2.65 -6.75 -0.43
CA PHE A 85 -4.10 -6.68 -0.61
C PHE A 85 -4.90 -6.49 0.69
N PHE A 86 -4.34 -6.85 1.85
CA PHE A 86 -5.06 -6.80 3.12
C PHE A 86 -4.50 -5.78 4.12
N MET A 87 -3.29 -5.27 3.90
CA MET A 87 -2.69 -4.28 4.79
C MET A 87 -2.58 -2.91 4.10
N ILE A 88 -1.72 -2.74 3.10
CA ILE A 88 -1.39 -1.41 2.55
C ILE A 88 -2.55 -0.79 1.78
N MET A 89 -3.16 -1.51 0.84
CA MET A 89 -4.30 -0.99 0.08
C MET A 89 -5.48 -0.67 1.01
N PRO A 90 -5.92 -1.57 1.92
CA PRO A 90 -6.95 -1.25 2.89
C PRO A 90 -6.59 -0.07 3.79
N ALA A 91 -5.35 0.08 4.25
CA ALA A 91 -4.95 1.21 5.11
C ALA A 91 -5.01 2.55 4.37
N LEU A 92 -4.35 2.64 3.21
CA LEU A 92 -4.15 3.92 2.52
C LEU A 92 -5.39 4.33 1.70
N PHE A 93 -5.94 3.40 0.94
CA PHE A 93 -7.08 3.67 0.06
C PHE A 93 -8.42 3.51 0.79
N GLY A 94 -8.65 2.36 1.44
CA GLY A 94 -9.87 2.07 2.19
C GLY A 94 -9.99 2.86 3.51
N GLY A 95 -8.89 3.00 4.25
CA GLY A 95 -8.81 3.74 5.50
C GLY A 95 -8.72 5.25 5.27
N PHE A 96 -7.56 5.76 4.98
CA PHE A 96 -7.38 7.21 4.84
C PHE A 96 -8.18 7.80 3.69
N GLY A 97 -8.33 7.10 2.56
CA GLY A 97 -9.14 7.56 1.43
C GLY A 97 -10.59 7.80 1.83
N ASN A 98 -11.27 6.82 2.41
CA ASN A 98 -12.65 6.97 2.86
C ASN A 98 -12.82 8.00 3.97
N TYR A 99 -11.85 8.09 4.91
CA TYR A 99 -11.98 9.07 6.00
C TYR A 99 -11.84 10.50 5.52
N PHE A 100 -10.78 10.77 4.75
CA PHE A 100 -10.34 12.14 4.49
C PHE A 100 -10.80 12.70 3.15
N VAL A 101 -11.08 11.88 2.12
CA VAL A 101 -11.56 12.43 0.83
C VAL A 101 -12.85 13.23 1.00
N PRO A 102 -13.92 12.75 1.66
CA PRO A 102 -15.12 13.56 1.86
C PRO A 102 -14.83 14.82 2.67
N LEU A 103 -14.03 14.72 3.74
CA LEU A 103 -13.69 15.88 4.58
C LEU A 103 -12.88 16.94 3.82
N LEU A 104 -11.95 16.51 2.96
CA LEU A 104 -11.06 17.39 2.20
C LEU A 104 -11.78 18.10 1.04
N ILE A 105 -12.87 17.51 0.52
CA ILE A 105 -13.66 18.12 -0.56
C ILE A 105 -14.94 18.79 -0.07
N GLY A 106 -15.21 18.74 1.25
CA GLY A 106 -16.42 19.34 1.85
C GLY A 106 -17.70 18.57 1.56
N ALA A 107 -17.60 17.25 1.32
CA ALA A 107 -18.75 16.38 1.12
C ALA A 107 -19.29 15.83 2.44
N PRO A 108 -20.60 15.64 2.60
CA PRO A 108 -21.20 15.11 3.82
C PRO A 108 -20.90 13.63 4.04
N ASP A 109 -20.82 12.84 2.98
CA ASP A 109 -20.49 11.39 2.99
C ASP A 109 -20.03 10.96 1.59
N MET A 110 -19.83 9.66 1.39
CA MET A 110 -19.56 9.06 0.08
C MET A 110 -20.82 9.02 -0.79
N ALA A 111 -20.65 8.99 -2.12
CA ALA A 111 -21.77 8.94 -3.06
C ALA A 111 -22.64 7.68 -2.91
N PHE A 112 -22.03 6.55 -2.58
CA PHE A 112 -22.69 5.26 -2.42
C PHE A 112 -22.38 4.62 -1.07
N PRO A 113 -23.00 5.06 0.05
CA PRO A 113 -22.63 4.62 1.39
C PRO A 113 -22.80 3.11 1.64
N ARG A 114 -23.86 2.49 1.09
CA ARG A 114 -24.07 1.03 1.20
C ARG A 114 -23.02 0.24 0.43
N LEU A 115 -22.61 0.72 -0.73
CA LEU A 115 -21.54 0.13 -1.53
C LEU A 115 -20.21 0.16 -0.78
N ASN A 116 -19.96 1.24 -0.06
CA ASN A 116 -18.81 1.39 0.81
C ASN A 116 -18.77 0.36 1.95
N ASN A 117 -19.91 0.10 2.59
CA ASN A 117 -20.02 -0.95 3.60
C ASN A 117 -19.74 -2.35 3.00
N ILE A 118 -20.35 -2.67 1.86
CA ILE A 118 -20.13 -3.94 1.15
C ILE A 118 -18.65 -4.12 0.80
N SER A 119 -17.98 -3.07 0.30
CA SER A 119 -16.55 -3.15 -0.07
C SER A 119 -15.68 -3.56 1.11
N PHE A 120 -15.93 -3.04 2.31
CA PHE A 120 -15.22 -3.48 3.51
C PHE A 120 -15.51 -4.94 3.87
N TRP A 121 -16.80 -5.32 3.91
CA TRP A 121 -17.19 -6.66 4.38
C TRP A 121 -16.79 -7.78 3.44
N LEU A 122 -16.47 -7.51 2.17
CA LEU A 122 -15.87 -8.47 1.24
C LEU A 122 -14.43 -8.87 1.62
N LEU A 123 -13.69 -7.99 2.31
CA LEU A 123 -12.33 -8.31 2.74
C LEU A 123 -12.27 -9.39 3.82
N ILE A 124 -13.29 -9.47 4.67
CA ILE A 124 -13.31 -10.43 5.79
C ILE A 124 -13.32 -11.87 5.29
N PRO A 125 -14.29 -12.33 4.46
CA PRO A 125 -14.25 -13.67 3.89
C PRO A 125 -13.03 -13.90 2.97
N ALA A 126 -12.57 -12.87 2.25
CA ALA A 126 -11.36 -12.97 1.44
C ALA A 126 -10.13 -13.32 2.30
N PHE A 127 -9.95 -12.66 3.42
CA PHE A 127 -8.85 -12.95 4.36
C PHE A 127 -8.94 -14.35 4.94
N PHE A 128 -10.13 -14.78 5.35
CA PHE A 128 -10.35 -16.14 5.87
C PHE A 128 -10.10 -17.22 4.81
N LEU A 129 -10.46 -16.99 3.54
CA LEU A 129 -10.12 -17.89 2.44
C LEU A 129 -8.60 -18.03 2.26
N LEU A 130 -7.87 -16.90 2.31
CA LEU A 130 -6.41 -16.92 2.18
C LEU A 130 -5.74 -17.66 3.36
N ILE A 131 -6.11 -17.33 4.59
CA ILE A 131 -5.56 -18.00 5.77
C ILE A 131 -5.95 -19.48 5.78
N GLY A 132 -7.23 -19.79 5.48
CA GLY A 132 -7.73 -21.16 5.40
C GLY A 132 -7.01 -22.00 4.35
N SER A 133 -6.61 -21.39 3.22
CA SER A 133 -5.87 -22.09 2.17
C SER A 133 -4.54 -22.68 2.65
N ALA A 134 -3.90 -22.06 3.62
CA ALA A 134 -2.64 -22.56 4.20
C ALA A 134 -2.78 -23.91 4.94
N PHE A 135 -4.00 -24.29 5.32
CA PHE A 135 -4.29 -25.53 6.05
C PHE A 135 -4.90 -26.62 5.15
N VAL A 136 -5.02 -26.38 3.86
CA VAL A 136 -5.61 -27.30 2.89
C VAL A 136 -4.51 -27.78 1.95
N ASP A 137 -4.38 -29.09 1.75
CA ASP A 137 -3.49 -29.74 0.77
C ASP A 137 -2.03 -29.22 0.78
N GLY A 138 -1.49 -28.88 1.95
CA GLY A 138 -0.13 -28.35 2.10
C GLY A 138 0.01 -26.86 1.78
N GLY A 139 -1.07 -26.16 1.47
CA GLY A 139 -1.11 -24.72 1.25
C GLY A 139 -0.59 -24.25 -0.13
N PRO A 140 -0.87 -22.98 -0.52
CA PRO A 140 -0.42 -22.42 -1.79
C PRO A 140 1.02 -21.91 -1.69
N GLY A 141 2.00 -22.75 -2.01
CA GLY A 141 3.44 -22.40 -2.06
C GLY A 141 3.89 -21.81 -3.41
N THR A 142 2.99 -21.17 -4.16
CA THR A 142 3.22 -20.70 -5.53
C THR A 142 3.98 -19.38 -5.66
N GLY A 143 4.16 -18.66 -4.56
CA GLY A 143 4.42 -17.24 -4.58
C GLY A 143 3.16 -16.42 -4.92
N TRP A 144 3.15 -15.13 -4.62
CA TRP A 144 2.00 -14.24 -4.80
C TRP A 144 1.61 -14.04 -6.27
N THR A 145 2.50 -14.34 -7.20
CA THR A 145 2.29 -14.21 -8.64
C THR A 145 1.52 -15.35 -9.26
N LEU A 146 1.35 -16.49 -8.55
CA LEU A 146 0.55 -17.64 -8.99
C LEU A 146 0.91 -18.18 -10.39
N TYR A 147 2.20 -18.23 -10.75
CA TYR A 147 2.62 -18.62 -12.08
C TYR A 147 2.32 -20.10 -12.42
N PRO A 148 1.62 -20.39 -13.53
CA PRO A 148 1.64 -21.73 -14.09
C PRO A 148 3.03 -22.03 -14.71
N PRO A 149 3.48 -23.30 -14.74
CA PRO A 149 2.76 -24.51 -14.37
C PRO A 149 2.74 -24.82 -12.88
N LEU A 150 3.54 -24.13 -12.01
CA LEU A 150 3.61 -24.41 -10.59
C LEU A 150 2.24 -24.30 -9.89
N SER A 151 1.41 -23.33 -10.29
CA SER A 151 0.06 -23.13 -9.77
C SER A 151 -1.00 -24.05 -10.36
N ASN A 152 -0.69 -24.83 -11.41
CA ASN A 152 -1.58 -25.86 -11.96
C ASN A 152 -1.69 -27.08 -11.03
N LEU A 153 -2.62 -28.00 -11.35
CA LEU A 153 -2.80 -29.24 -10.57
C LEU A 153 -1.56 -30.11 -10.52
N SER A 154 -0.66 -30.02 -11.48
CA SER A 154 0.62 -30.75 -11.50
C SER A 154 1.60 -30.28 -10.41
N GLY A 155 1.62 -28.97 -10.11
CA GLY A 155 2.48 -28.39 -9.09
C GLY A 155 1.81 -28.28 -7.73
N HIS A 156 0.52 -27.96 -7.71
CA HIS A 156 -0.29 -27.79 -6.49
C HIS A 156 -1.64 -28.51 -6.68
N PRO A 157 -1.71 -29.83 -6.42
CA PRO A 157 -2.97 -30.55 -6.43
C PRO A 157 -3.89 -30.07 -5.29
N GLY A 158 -5.20 -30.27 -5.46
CA GLY A 158 -6.18 -29.93 -4.45
C GLY A 158 -6.66 -28.46 -4.49
N ALA A 159 -7.34 -28.02 -3.42
CA ALA A 159 -8.13 -26.79 -3.41
C ALA A 159 -7.40 -25.55 -2.87
N ALA A 160 -6.20 -25.68 -2.32
CA ALA A 160 -5.49 -24.57 -1.67
C ALA A 160 -5.29 -23.35 -2.59
N VAL A 161 -4.83 -23.57 -3.83
CA VAL A 161 -4.65 -22.50 -4.81
C VAL A 161 -5.99 -21.90 -5.24
N ASP A 162 -7.04 -22.72 -5.38
CA ASP A 162 -8.38 -22.24 -5.74
C ASP A 162 -8.96 -21.31 -4.65
N MET A 163 -8.75 -21.64 -3.37
CA MET A 163 -9.13 -20.76 -2.25
C MET A 163 -8.37 -19.43 -2.28
N ALA A 164 -7.08 -19.45 -2.59
CA ALA A 164 -6.28 -18.24 -2.77
C ALA A 164 -6.77 -17.39 -3.95
N ILE A 165 -7.15 -18.01 -5.07
CA ILE A 165 -7.76 -17.34 -6.23
C ILE A 165 -9.09 -16.68 -5.84
N PHE A 166 -9.99 -17.39 -5.14
CA PHE A 166 -11.25 -16.78 -4.67
C PHE A 166 -11.01 -15.63 -3.69
N SER A 167 -9.99 -15.72 -2.84
CA SER A 167 -9.58 -14.60 -1.99
C SER A 167 -9.23 -13.37 -2.83
N LEU A 168 -8.44 -13.51 -3.88
CA LEU A 168 -8.08 -12.43 -4.81
C LEU A 168 -9.30 -11.88 -5.57
N HIS A 169 -10.26 -12.71 -5.97
CA HIS A 169 -11.50 -12.23 -6.57
C HIS A 169 -12.28 -11.32 -5.63
N LEU A 170 -12.43 -11.71 -4.36
CA LEU A 170 -13.17 -10.91 -3.38
C LEU A 170 -12.46 -9.59 -3.04
N THR A 171 -11.12 -9.60 -2.90
CA THR A 171 -10.36 -8.36 -2.68
C THR A 171 -10.42 -7.44 -3.90
N GLY A 172 -10.35 -8.01 -5.11
CA GLY A 172 -10.49 -7.26 -6.35
C GLY A 172 -11.85 -6.60 -6.49
N LEU A 173 -12.92 -7.34 -6.21
CA LEU A 173 -14.27 -6.80 -6.19
C LEU A 173 -14.42 -5.68 -5.16
N SER A 174 -13.94 -5.88 -3.93
CA SER A 174 -13.91 -4.86 -2.88
C SER A 174 -13.26 -3.57 -3.38
N SER A 175 -12.08 -3.67 -3.98
CA SER A 175 -11.31 -2.52 -4.47
C SER A 175 -12.00 -1.79 -5.62
N ILE A 176 -12.62 -2.51 -6.56
CA ILE A 176 -13.40 -1.91 -7.67
C ILE A 176 -14.61 -1.13 -7.12
N LEU A 177 -15.36 -1.71 -6.18
CA LEU A 177 -16.53 -1.05 -5.58
C LEU A 177 -16.12 0.24 -4.85
N GLY A 178 -15.05 0.21 -4.07
CA GLY A 178 -14.48 1.39 -3.41
C GLY A 178 -14.02 2.46 -4.41
N SER A 179 -13.41 2.04 -5.52
CA SER A 179 -12.91 2.95 -6.56
C SER A 179 -14.04 3.67 -7.29
N ILE A 180 -15.09 2.96 -7.67
CA ILE A 180 -16.30 3.57 -8.27
C ILE A 180 -16.86 4.62 -7.33
N ASN A 181 -16.98 4.28 -6.05
CA ASN A 181 -17.52 5.18 -5.04
C ASN A 181 -16.67 6.46 -4.89
N LEU A 182 -15.35 6.33 -4.74
CA LEU A 182 -14.44 7.46 -4.61
C LEU A 182 -14.42 8.36 -5.85
N ILE A 183 -14.41 7.78 -7.06
CA ILE A 183 -14.47 8.56 -8.31
C ILE A 183 -15.75 9.39 -8.36
N VAL A 184 -16.91 8.78 -8.12
CA VAL A 184 -18.19 9.48 -8.16
C VAL A 184 -18.28 10.55 -7.07
N THR A 185 -17.81 10.25 -5.86
CA THR A 185 -17.74 11.21 -4.76
C THR A 185 -16.91 12.43 -5.13
N ILE A 186 -15.69 12.20 -5.64
CA ILE A 186 -14.76 13.28 -5.99
C ILE A 186 -15.31 14.15 -7.14
N PHE A 187 -15.92 13.55 -8.16
CA PHE A 187 -16.42 14.34 -9.27
C PHE A 187 -17.74 15.09 -8.96
N ASN A 188 -18.63 14.49 -8.19
CA ASN A 188 -20.00 14.99 -8.05
C ASN A 188 -20.28 15.70 -6.73
N MET A 189 -19.46 15.50 -5.69
CA MET A 189 -19.78 15.97 -4.34
C MET A 189 -18.79 16.99 -3.78
N ARG A 190 -17.95 17.59 -4.63
CA ARG A 190 -17.06 18.69 -4.19
C ARG A 190 -17.88 19.90 -3.75
N ALA A 191 -17.38 20.55 -2.71
CA ALA A 191 -17.93 21.80 -2.22
C ALA A 191 -18.03 22.85 -3.35
N PRO A 192 -19.08 23.71 -3.37
CA PRO A 192 -19.20 24.82 -4.31
C PRO A 192 -17.93 25.69 -4.34
N GLY A 193 -17.46 26.04 -5.52
CA GLY A 193 -16.21 26.78 -5.72
C GLY A 193 -14.93 25.92 -5.76
N MET A 194 -14.98 24.64 -5.38
CA MET A 194 -13.83 23.73 -5.46
C MET A 194 -13.67 23.14 -6.87
N GLY A 195 -12.98 23.83 -7.75
CA GLY A 195 -12.54 23.28 -9.03
C GLY A 195 -11.49 22.19 -8.85
N LEU A 196 -11.25 21.39 -9.90
CA LEU A 196 -10.30 20.26 -9.83
C LEU A 196 -8.90 20.68 -9.35
N PHE A 197 -8.36 21.79 -9.85
CA PHE A 197 -7.05 22.30 -9.45
C PHE A 197 -7.03 23.06 -8.10
N LYS A 198 -8.16 23.09 -7.39
CA LYS A 198 -8.22 23.52 -5.99
C LYS A 198 -8.27 22.34 -5.02
N MET A 199 -8.40 21.10 -5.52
CA MET A 199 -8.41 19.91 -4.67
C MET A 199 -7.04 19.68 -4.02
N PRO A 200 -7.00 19.27 -2.74
CA PRO A 200 -5.78 18.84 -2.07
C PRO A 200 -5.09 17.66 -2.80
N LEU A 201 -3.74 17.59 -2.76
CA LEU A 201 -2.98 16.56 -3.47
C LEU A 201 -3.31 15.13 -3.04
N PHE A 202 -3.73 14.93 -1.79
CA PHE A 202 -4.20 13.62 -1.34
C PHE A 202 -5.45 13.18 -2.11
N VAL A 203 -6.39 14.10 -2.37
CA VAL A 203 -7.59 13.78 -3.16
C VAL A 203 -7.22 13.40 -4.60
N TRP A 204 -6.26 14.11 -5.23
CA TRP A 204 -5.73 13.74 -6.54
C TRP A 204 -5.06 12.37 -6.53
N SER A 205 -4.27 12.06 -5.51
CA SER A 205 -3.60 10.76 -5.42
C SER A 205 -4.61 9.61 -5.32
N ILE A 206 -5.67 9.78 -4.53
CA ILE A 206 -6.77 8.80 -4.43
C ILE A 206 -7.55 8.69 -5.74
N LEU A 207 -7.82 9.81 -6.43
CA LEU A 207 -8.52 9.79 -7.72
C LEU A 207 -7.74 9.01 -8.79
N VAL A 208 -6.45 9.27 -8.94
CA VAL A 208 -5.59 8.53 -9.90
C VAL A 208 -5.53 7.05 -9.52
N THR A 209 -5.35 6.75 -8.23
CA THR A 209 -5.34 5.36 -7.72
C THR A 209 -6.64 4.64 -8.05
N ALA A 210 -7.79 5.28 -7.87
CA ALA A 210 -9.09 4.68 -8.16
C ALA A 210 -9.26 4.33 -9.66
N PHE A 211 -8.77 5.18 -10.57
CA PHE A 211 -8.73 4.84 -12.00
C PHE A 211 -7.80 3.68 -12.31
N LEU A 212 -6.62 3.62 -11.68
CA LEU A 212 -5.71 2.49 -11.86
C LEU A 212 -6.36 1.18 -11.44
N ILE A 213 -7.04 1.15 -10.30
CA ILE A 213 -7.74 -0.03 -9.79
C ILE A 213 -8.81 -0.52 -10.78
N ILE A 214 -9.67 0.38 -11.26
CA ILE A 214 -10.76 0.00 -12.20
C ILE A 214 -10.21 -0.58 -13.50
N LEU A 215 -9.07 -0.10 -13.97
CA LEU A 215 -8.47 -0.57 -15.22
C LEU A 215 -7.64 -1.84 -15.04
N ALA A 216 -6.93 -1.99 -13.92
CA ALA A 216 -5.99 -3.08 -13.70
C ALA A 216 -6.63 -4.33 -13.08
N MET A 217 -7.50 -4.18 -12.07
CA MET A 217 -8.07 -5.31 -11.33
C MET A 217 -8.90 -6.28 -12.16
N PRO A 218 -9.70 -5.85 -13.16
CA PRO A 218 -10.42 -6.79 -14.02
C PRO A 218 -9.48 -7.71 -14.83
N VAL A 219 -8.30 -7.23 -15.19
CA VAL A 219 -7.31 -8.05 -15.92
C VAL A 219 -6.73 -9.12 -15.00
N LEU A 220 -6.39 -8.79 -13.75
CA LEU A 220 -6.02 -9.80 -12.75
C LEU A 220 -7.15 -10.81 -12.55
N GLY A 221 -8.38 -10.35 -12.35
CA GLY A 221 -9.55 -11.20 -12.20
C GLY A 221 -9.69 -12.17 -13.36
N GLY A 222 -9.53 -11.70 -14.60
CA GLY A 222 -9.53 -12.53 -15.81
C GLY A 222 -8.42 -13.57 -15.80
N ALA A 223 -7.17 -13.17 -15.52
CA ALA A 223 -6.02 -14.07 -15.49
C ALA A 223 -6.18 -15.23 -14.50
N VAL A 224 -6.58 -14.92 -13.26
CA VAL A 224 -6.77 -15.96 -12.23
C VAL A 224 -8.04 -16.78 -12.46
N THR A 225 -9.06 -16.26 -13.14
CA THR A 225 -10.23 -17.03 -13.60
C THR A 225 -9.82 -18.04 -14.69
N MET A 226 -9.03 -17.62 -15.67
CA MET A 226 -8.47 -18.53 -16.68
C MET A 226 -7.63 -19.65 -16.03
N LEU A 227 -6.81 -19.32 -15.03
CA LEU A 227 -6.07 -20.32 -14.25
C LEU A 227 -7.02 -21.26 -13.49
N LEU A 228 -8.08 -20.74 -12.87
CA LEU A 228 -9.07 -21.53 -12.16
C LEU A 228 -9.78 -22.54 -13.11
N THR A 229 -10.09 -22.11 -14.34
CA THR A 229 -10.69 -23.00 -15.35
C THR A 229 -9.71 -24.04 -15.88
N ASP A 230 -8.43 -23.69 -16.04
CA ASP A 230 -7.37 -24.65 -16.38
C ASP A 230 -7.20 -25.73 -15.30
N ARG A 231 -7.41 -25.37 -14.03
CA ARG A 231 -7.33 -26.30 -12.90
C ARG A 231 -8.55 -27.22 -12.81
N ASN A 232 -9.75 -26.70 -12.99
CA ASN A 232 -10.97 -27.39 -12.59
C ASN A 232 -11.92 -27.77 -13.74
N PHE A 233 -11.77 -27.13 -14.92
CA PHE A 233 -12.72 -27.32 -16.05
C PHE A 233 -12.07 -27.80 -17.34
N GLY A 234 -10.78 -28.20 -17.28
CA GLY A 234 -10.08 -28.80 -18.42
C GLY A 234 -9.77 -27.82 -19.56
N THR A 235 -9.84 -26.51 -19.34
CA THR A 235 -9.29 -25.53 -20.28
C THR A 235 -7.77 -25.59 -20.32
N THR A 236 -7.16 -25.03 -21.33
CA THR A 236 -5.71 -25.11 -21.57
C THR A 236 -5.09 -23.78 -21.92
N PHE A 237 -5.57 -22.68 -21.32
CA PHE A 237 -5.06 -21.34 -21.59
C PHE A 237 -3.55 -21.22 -21.36
N PHE A 238 -3.04 -21.90 -20.33
CA PHE A 238 -1.65 -21.84 -19.87
C PHE A 238 -0.94 -23.19 -19.91
N LYS A 239 -1.51 -24.18 -20.60
CA LYS A 239 -0.94 -25.53 -20.76
C LYS A 239 -0.44 -25.73 -22.18
N PRO A 240 0.90 -25.89 -22.41
CA PRO A 240 1.46 -26.04 -23.75
C PRO A 240 0.90 -27.25 -24.51
N ASP A 241 0.66 -28.36 -23.83
CA ASP A 241 0.12 -29.59 -24.43
C ASP A 241 -1.27 -29.40 -25.08
N GLY A 242 -2.01 -28.38 -24.65
CA GLY A 242 -3.30 -28.00 -25.23
C GLY A 242 -3.26 -26.73 -26.09
N GLY A 243 -2.07 -26.27 -26.46
CA GLY A 243 -1.88 -25.08 -27.31
C GLY A 243 -1.85 -23.75 -26.53
N GLY A 244 -1.85 -23.79 -25.20
CA GLY A 244 -1.73 -22.62 -24.35
C GLY A 244 -0.29 -22.19 -24.11
N ASP A 245 -0.12 -21.05 -23.41
CA ASP A 245 1.20 -20.50 -23.12
C ASP A 245 1.28 -19.95 -21.69
N PRO A 246 2.16 -20.48 -20.79
CA PRO A 246 2.37 -19.93 -19.47
C PRO A 246 2.85 -18.47 -19.47
N VAL A 247 3.54 -18.01 -20.51
CA VAL A 247 4.01 -16.62 -20.64
C VAL A 247 2.82 -15.67 -20.82
N LEU A 248 1.72 -16.13 -21.44
CA LEU A 248 0.48 -15.35 -21.52
C LEU A 248 -0.05 -14.99 -20.12
N PHE A 249 -0.01 -15.95 -19.16
CA PHE A 249 -0.38 -15.65 -17.77
C PHE A 249 0.48 -14.53 -17.18
N GLN A 250 1.79 -14.58 -17.41
CA GLN A 250 2.71 -13.54 -16.90
C GLN A 250 2.40 -12.17 -17.50
N HIS A 251 2.09 -12.07 -18.79
CA HIS A 251 1.65 -10.81 -19.40
C HIS A 251 0.37 -10.26 -18.75
N LEU A 252 -0.65 -11.08 -18.57
CA LEU A 252 -1.91 -10.68 -17.96
C LEU A 252 -1.71 -10.29 -16.49
N PHE A 253 -0.94 -11.08 -15.73
CA PHE A 253 -0.65 -10.80 -14.34
C PHE A 253 0.10 -9.47 -14.18
N TRP A 254 1.15 -9.22 -14.98
CA TRP A 254 1.98 -8.03 -14.84
C TRP A 254 1.36 -6.77 -15.47
N PHE A 255 0.45 -6.93 -16.42
CA PHE A 255 -0.38 -5.80 -16.86
C PHE A 255 -1.21 -5.22 -15.70
N PHE A 256 -1.62 -6.06 -14.76
CA PHE A 256 -2.10 -5.62 -13.44
C PHE A 256 -0.96 -5.26 -12.49
N GLY A 257 0.06 -6.11 -12.37
CA GLY A 257 1.03 -6.09 -11.28
C GLY A 257 1.91 -4.84 -11.26
N HIS A 258 2.24 -4.24 -12.41
CA HIS A 258 2.97 -2.98 -12.38
C HIS A 258 2.07 -1.79 -11.99
N PRO A 259 0.86 -1.57 -12.56
CA PRO A 259 -0.06 -0.58 -12.00
C PRO A 259 -0.34 -0.78 -10.51
N GLU A 260 -0.35 -2.01 -9.99
CA GLU A 260 -0.55 -2.31 -8.57
C GLU A 260 0.48 -1.63 -7.67
N VAL A 261 1.76 -1.62 -8.05
CA VAL A 261 2.80 -0.95 -7.23
C VAL A 261 2.55 0.56 -7.15
N TYR A 262 1.94 1.18 -8.18
CA TYR A 262 1.51 2.58 -8.14
C TYR A 262 0.20 2.78 -7.38
N ILE A 263 -0.73 1.84 -7.43
CA ILE A 263 -1.94 1.82 -6.59
C ILE A 263 -1.54 1.86 -5.12
N VAL A 264 -0.52 1.10 -4.74
CA VAL A 264 0.01 1.04 -3.38
C VAL A 264 0.66 2.36 -2.93
N ILE A 265 1.44 3.02 -3.80
CA ILE A 265 2.30 4.14 -3.37
C ILE A 265 1.68 5.53 -3.59
N LEU A 266 0.82 5.72 -4.60
CA LEU A 266 0.27 7.04 -4.93
C LEU A 266 -0.48 7.71 -3.77
N PRO A 267 -1.34 7.02 -2.99
CA PRO A 267 -1.98 7.63 -1.82
C PRO A 267 -0.94 8.17 -0.82
N GLY A 268 0.16 7.45 -0.63
CA GLY A 268 1.29 7.88 0.18
C GLY A 268 1.94 9.18 -0.33
N PHE A 269 2.07 9.35 -1.64
CA PHE A 269 2.57 10.60 -2.22
C PHE A 269 1.67 11.80 -1.89
N GLY A 270 0.35 11.59 -1.84
CA GLY A 270 -0.61 12.59 -1.39
C GLY A 270 -0.39 12.95 0.08
N ILE A 271 -0.27 11.96 0.97
CA ILE A 271 -0.04 12.14 2.41
C ILE A 271 1.25 12.95 2.65
N VAL A 272 2.36 12.52 2.06
CA VAL A 272 3.67 13.18 2.22
C VAL A 272 3.61 14.64 1.75
N SER A 273 2.87 14.92 0.68
CA SER A 273 2.69 16.30 0.18
C SER A 273 1.99 17.18 1.21
N HIS A 274 0.95 16.68 1.89
CA HIS A 274 0.28 17.40 2.98
C HIS A 274 1.21 17.64 4.17
N VAL A 275 1.88 16.58 4.63
CA VAL A 275 2.76 16.64 5.80
C VAL A 275 3.93 17.61 5.58
N ILE A 276 4.61 17.52 4.43
CA ILE A 276 5.75 18.40 4.11
C ILE A 276 5.29 19.85 4.00
N SER A 277 4.18 20.15 3.33
CA SER A 277 3.63 21.50 3.22
C SER A 277 3.34 22.08 4.61
N THR A 278 2.64 21.31 5.46
CA THR A 278 2.29 21.71 6.82
C THR A 278 3.51 22.06 7.66
N PHE A 279 4.49 21.17 7.73
CA PHE A 279 5.64 21.33 8.62
C PHE A 279 6.82 22.10 8.02
N SER A 280 6.75 22.47 6.75
CA SER A 280 7.63 23.48 6.15
C SER A 280 7.02 24.88 6.17
N ARG A 281 5.73 25.01 6.55
CA ARG A 281 4.94 26.26 6.52
C ARG A 281 5.00 26.95 5.16
N LYS A 282 4.93 26.15 4.10
CA LYS A 282 4.96 26.60 2.72
C LYS A 282 3.96 25.82 1.88
N PRO A 283 3.30 26.45 0.89
CA PRO A 283 2.53 25.70 -0.09
C PRO A 283 3.45 24.74 -0.84
N ILE A 284 2.89 23.62 -1.29
CA ILE A 284 3.63 22.64 -2.07
C ILE A 284 4.21 23.27 -3.34
N PHE A 285 5.49 23.05 -3.59
CA PHE A 285 6.15 23.57 -4.78
C PHE A 285 5.61 22.87 -6.03
N GLY A 286 5.22 23.67 -7.03
CA GLY A 286 4.82 23.15 -8.34
C GLY A 286 3.56 22.27 -8.29
N TYR A 287 2.49 22.69 -7.61
CA TYR A 287 1.25 21.94 -7.44
C TYR A 287 0.74 21.30 -8.75
N GLN A 288 0.64 22.04 -9.84
CA GLN A 288 0.19 21.50 -11.14
C GLN A 288 1.17 20.44 -11.68
N GLY A 289 2.46 20.65 -11.52
CA GLY A 289 3.49 19.65 -11.86
C GLY A 289 3.37 18.38 -11.01
N MET A 290 3.02 18.52 -9.73
CA MET A 290 2.76 17.38 -8.83
C MET A 290 1.54 16.57 -9.24
N VAL A 291 0.45 17.24 -9.65
CA VAL A 291 -0.76 16.60 -10.20
C VAL A 291 -0.42 15.89 -11.52
N GLY A 292 0.22 16.62 -12.46
CA GLY A 292 0.64 16.06 -13.76
C GLY A 292 1.53 14.84 -13.61
N ALA A 293 2.49 14.89 -12.68
CA ALA A 293 3.38 13.76 -12.40
C ALA A 293 2.60 12.52 -11.94
N MET A 294 1.60 12.65 -11.07
CA MET A 294 0.77 11.51 -10.65
C MET A 294 -0.03 10.91 -11.80
N VAL A 295 -0.61 11.75 -12.65
CA VAL A 295 -1.37 11.30 -13.84
C VAL A 295 -0.46 10.59 -14.83
N ILE A 296 0.73 11.14 -15.10
CA ILE A 296 1.72 10.54 -16.00
C ILE A 296 2.22 9.20 -15.45
N ILE A 297 2.54 9.10 -14.15
CA ILE A 297 2.92 7.83 -13.51
C ILE A 297 1.82 6.80 -13.70
N GLY A 298 0.56 7.17 -13.47
CA GLY A 298 -0.58 6.28 -13.66
C GLY A 298 -0.69 5.77 -15.10
N PHE A 299 -0.60 6.66 -16.09
CA PHE A 299 -0.68 6.28 -17.51
C PHE A 299 0.50 5.41 -17.95
N VAL A 300 1.72 5.85 -17.68
CA VAL A 300 2.94 5.13 -18.07
C VAL A 300 3.01 3.76 -17.39
N GLY A 301 2.47 3.63 -16.18
CA GLY A 301 2.38 2.37 -15.44
C GLY A 301 1.70 1.23 -16.23
N PHE A 302 0.80 1.52 -17.17
CA PHE A 302 0.15 0.51 -18.00
C PHE A 302 0.95 0.06 -19.24
N ILE A 303 2.05 0.71 -19.58
CA ILE A 303 2.80 0.42 -20.81
C ILE A 303 4.22 -0.11 -20.56
N VAL A 304 4.54 -0.51 -19.31
CA VAL A 304 5.89 -0.92 -18.90
C VAL A 304 5.95 -2.29 -18.23
N TRP A 305 4.85 -3.02 -18.12
CA TRP A 305 4.72 -4.22 -17.27
C TRP A 305 5.75 -5.33 -17.55
N ALA A 306 6.24 -5.48 -18.80
CA ALA A 306 7.09 -6.61 -19.13
C ALA A 306 8.56 -6.47 -18.69
N HIS A 307 8.92 -5.40 -17.96
CA HIS A 307 10.19 -5.38 -17.23
C HIS A 307 10.24 -6.44 -16.11
N HIS A 308 9.10 -6.95 -15.67
CA HIS A 308 9.02 -8.13 -14.79
C HIS A 308 9.28 -9.45 -15.53
N MET A 309 9.49 -9.41 -16.85
CA MET A 309 9.55 -10.59 -17.72
C MET A 309 10.81 -10.59 -18.62
N PHE A 310 11.87 -9.86 -18.26
CA PHE A 310 13.06 -9.76 -19.11
C PHE A 310 13.80 -11.10 -19.34
N THR A 311 13.53 -12.11 -18.53
CA THR A 311 14.17 -13.44 -18.60
C THR A 311 13.30 -14.53 -19.23
N VAL A 312 12.06 -14.20 -19.69
CA VAL A 312 11.15 -15.22 -20.26
C VAL A 312 11.35 -15.50 -21.75
N GLY A 313 12.34 -14.88 -22.39
CA GLY A 313 12.61 -15.08 -23.81
C GLY A 313 11.96 -14.05 -24.74
N LEU A 314 11.70 -12.83 -24.25
CA LEU A 314 11.18 -11.73 -25.08
C LEU A 314 12.12 -11.40 -26.26
N SER A 315 11.53 -10.96 -27.39
CA SER A 315 12.29 -10.50 -28.54
C SER A 315 13.16 -9.28 -28.21
N TYR A 316 14.25 -9.10 -28.95
CA TYR A 316 15.18 -7.97 -28.74
C TYR A 316 14.47 -6.60 -28.83
N ASN A 317 13.59 -6.41 -29.80
CA ASN A 317 12.82 -5.17 -29.94
C ASN A 317 11.89 -4.93 -28.75
N THR A 318 11.26 -5.98 -28.22
CA THR A 318 10.43 -5.92 -27.02
C THR A 318 11.24 -5.53 -25.80
N LEU A 319 12.44 -6.10 -25.63
CA LEU A 319 13.35 -5.76 -24.55
C LEU A 319 13.76 -4.28 -24.58
N ILE A 320 14.10 -3.73 -25.77
CA ILE A 320 14.44 -2.32 -25.94
C ILE A 320 13.25 -1.43 -25.56
N TYR A 321 12.06 -1.74 -26.06
CA TYR A 321 10.85 -0.99 -25.77
C TYR A 321 10.59 -0.90 -24.26
N PHE A 322 10.54 -2.05 -23.57
CA PHE A 322 10.24 -2.08 -22.14
C PHE A 322 11.37 -1.50 -21.28
N THR A 323 12.63 -1.60 -21.69
CA THR A 323 13.76 -0.90 -21.05
C THR A 323 13.55 0.60 -21.13
N ALA A 324 13.36 1.16 -22.33
CA ALA A 324 13.19 2.60 -22.51
C ALA A 324 11.93 3.13 -21.81
N GLY A 325 10.78 2.44 -21.98
CA GLY A 325 9.52 2.82 -21.34
C GLY A 325 9.62 2.83 -19.81
N THR A 326 10.29 1.84 -19.23
CA THR A 326 10.48 1.76 -17.78
C THR A 326 11.36 2.89 -17.24
N MET A 327 12.43 3.24 -17.95
CA MET A 327 13.31 4.36 -17.56
C MET A 327 12.58 5.71 -17.55
N ILE A 328 11.59 5.91 -18.42
CA ILE A 328 10.81 7.16 -18.49
C ILE A 328 10.06 7.43 -17.19
N ILE A 329 9.66 6.41 -16.44
CA ILE A 329 8.96 6.57 -15.14
C ILE A 329 9.80 7.32 -14.12
N ALA A 330 11.12 7.26 -14.22
CA ALA A 330 12.02 8.00 -13.33
C ALA A 330 11.80 9.53 -13.41
N VAL A 331 11.37 10.05 -14.55
CA VAL A 331 11.20 11.50 -14.77
C VAL A 331 10.04 12.06 -13.93
N PRO A 332 8.78 11.62 -14.07
CA PRO A 332 7.70 12.15 -13.25
C PRO A 332 7.88 11.82 -11.75
N THR A 333 8.52 10.70 -11.42
CA THR A 333 8.86 10.36 -10.03
C THR A 333 9.90 11.33 -9.47
N GLY A 334 10.93 11.67 -10.24
CA GLY A 334 11.91 12.68 -9.89
C GLY A 334 11.29 14.06 -9.68
N VAL A 335 10.34 14.47 -10.51
CA VAL A 335 9.58 15.72 -10.30
C VAL A 335 8.96 15.76 -8.91
N LYS A 336 8.40 14.65 -8.43
CA LYS A 336 7.81 14.59 -7.09
C LYS A 336 8.87 14.74 -5.98
N ILE A 337 9.95 13.98 -6.05
CA ILE A 337 11.04 14.05 -5.06
C ILE A 337 11.61 15.47 -4.99
N PHE A 338 11.94 16.07 -6.13
CA PHE A 338 12.50 17.43 -6.16
C PHE A 338 11.49 18.49 -5.72
N SER A 339 10.19 18.32 -5.99
CA SER A 339 9.15 19.23 -5.50
C SER A 339 8.99 19.19 -3.98
N TRP A 340 9.10 18.01 -3.34
CA TRP A 340 9.12 17.90 -1.88
C TRP A 340 10.37 18.57 -1.29
N ILE A 341 11.55 18.35 -1.87
CA ILE A 341 12.79 19.01 -1.44
C ILE A 341 12.66 20.53 -1.61
N ALA A 342 12.16 21.01 -2.75
CA ALA A 342 11.95 22.44 -3.01
C ALA A 342 10.89 23.07 -2.08
N THR A 343 9.91 22.31 -1.63
CA THR A 343 8.94 22.77 -0.63
C THR A 343 9.62 22.97 0.72
N MET A 344 10.51 22.07 1.12
CA MET A 344 11.29 22.20 2.35
C MET A 344 12.35 23.31 2.27
N TRP A 345 12.93 23.51 1.10
CA TRP A 345 14.01 24.52 0.90
C TRP A 345 13.52 25.93 1.20
N GLY A 346 14.19 26.59 2.14
CA GLY A 346 13.83 27.94 2.59
C GLY A 346 12.51 27.99 3.38
N GLY A 347 11.97 26.85 3.83
CA GLY A 347 10.81 26.77 4.71
C GLY A 347 11.17 26.88 6.19
N SER A 348 10.17 27.21 7.01
CA SER A 348 10.28 27.18 8.49
C SER A 348 9.99 25.78 8.99
N ILE A 349 10.98 24.88 8.84
CA ILE A 349 10.79 23.44 9.05
C ILE A 349 10.72 23.13 10.54
N THR A 350 9.73 22.31 10.91
CA THR A 350 9.64 21.66 12.22
C THR A 350 9.64 20.14 12.03
N PHE A 351 10.10 19.40 13.05
CA PHE A 351 10.33 17.96 12.96
C PHE A 351 9.45 17.15 13.93
N PRO A 352 8.10 17.25 13.86
CA PRO A 352 7.26 16.31 14.58
C PRO A 352 7.28 14.93 13.90
N THR A 353 6.75 13.94 14.59
CA THR A 353 6.77 12.54 14.14
C THR A 353 6.31 12.33 12.67
N PRO A 354 5.18 12.91 12.19
CA PRO A 354 4.77 12.74 10.79
C PRO A 354 5.80 13.30 9.81
N MET A 355 6.47 14.41 10.13
CA MET A 355 7.51 14.97 9.28
C MET A 355 8.76 14.09 9.22
N LEU A 356 9.14 13.46 10.35
CA LEU A 356 10.26 12.50 10.36
C LEU A 356 9.98 11.31 9.44
N PHE A 357 8.77 10.72 9.52
CA PHE A 357 8.37 9.64 8.62
C PHE A 357 8.33 10.08 7.16
N SER A 358 7.93 11.31 6.86
CA SER A 358 7.93 11.85 5.49
C SER A 358 9.33 12.06 4.94
N ILE A 359 10.27 12.54 5.75
CA ILE A 359 11.68 12.67 5.36
C ILE A 359 12.30 11.27 5.20
N GLY A 360 12.04 10.36 6.14
CA GLY A 360 12.47 8.97 6.03
C GLY A 360 11.96 8.30 4.76
N PHE A 361 10.70 8.54 4.39
CA PHE A 361 10.13 8.11 3.12
C PHE A 361 10.93 8.64 1.92
N ILE A 362 11.21 9.94 1.85
CA ILE A 362 11.96 10.53 0.72
C ILE A 362 13.32 9.83 0.56
N ILE A 363 14.04 9.63 1.68
CA ILE A 363 15.36 8.96 1.66
C ILE A 363 15.23 7.53 1.15
N LEU A 364 14.37 6.73 1.78
CA LEU A 364 14.24 5.31 1.48
C LEU A 364 13.67 5.08 0.07
N PHE A 365 12.65 5.81 -0.31
CA PHE A 365 12.05 5.72 -1.64
C PHE A 365 13.01 6.16 -2.74
N THR A 366 13.87 7.14 -2.50
CA THR A 366 14.91 7.55 -3.45
C THR A 366 15.95 6.44 -3.66
N ILE A 367 16.41 5.78 -2.59
CA ILE A 367 17.31 4.61 -2.69
C ILE A 367 16.64 3.51 -3.55
N GLY A 368 15.39 3.17 -3.23
CA GLY A 368 14.62 2.19 -4.00
C GLY A 368 14.41 2.57 -5.46
N GLY A 369 14.13 3.85 -5.74
CA GLY A 369 13.96 4.35 -7.10
C GLY A 369 15.24 4.27 -7.94
N VAL A 370 16.39 4.59 -7.35
CA VAL A 370 17.70 4.47 -8.02
C VAL A 370 18.01 3.01 -8.34
N THR A 371 17.77 2.08 -7.42
CA THR A 371 17.94 0.64 -7.69
C THR A 371 16.97 0.13 -8.76
N GLY A 372 15.79 0.75 -8.87
CA GLY A 372 14.84 0.49 -9.95
C GLY A 372 15.33 0.90 -11.32
N ILE A 373 16.07 2.02 -11.43
CA ILE A 373 16.71 2.43 -12.69
C ILE A 373 17.74 1.39 -13.14
N ILE A 374 18.49 0.79 -12.22
CA ILE A 374 19.41 -0.30 -12.52
C ILE A 374 18.65 -1.51 -13.08
N LEU A 375 17.58 -1.95 -12.41
CA LEU A 375 16.75 -3.08 -12.84
C LEU A 375 15.96 -2.82 -14.13
N SER A 376 15.69 -1.55 -14.47
CA SER A 376 15.01 -1.19 -15.71
C SER A 376 15.82 -1.52 -16.97
N ASN A 377 17.13 -1.68 -16.83
CA ASN A 377 18.02 -2.10 -17.91
C ASN A 377 17.96 -3.61 -18.07
N SER A 378 17.40 -4.09 -19.18
CA SER A 378 17.20 -5.52 -19.43
C SER A 378 18.51 -6.33 -19.45
N ALA A 379 19.65 -5.73 -19.83
CA ALA A 379 20.94 -6.41 -19.79
C ALA A 379 21.42 -6.67 -18.37
N LEU A 380 21.22 -5.68 -17.46
CA LEU A 380 21.57 -5.82 -16.04
C LEU A 380 20.57 -6.73 -15.31
N ASP A 381 19.29 -6.61 -15.62
CA ASP A 381 18.25 -7.43 -14.98
C ASP A 381 18.38 -8.92 -15.30
N ARG A 382 18.98 -9.30 -16.44
CA ARG A 382 19.26 -10.71 -16.74
C ARG A 382 20.08 -11.42 -15.65
N VAL A 383 20.95 -10.72 -14.95
CA VAL A 383 21.76 -11.29 -13.86
C VAL A 383 21.20 -10.97 -12.47
N LEU A 384 20.35 -9.95 -12.36
CA LEU A 384 19.76 -9.52 -11.09
C LEU A 384 18.34 -10.06 -10.89
N HIS A 385 17.65 -10.46 -11.97
CA HIS A 385 16.29 -10.99 -11.95
C HIS A 385 16.19 -12.20 -11.00
N ASP A 386 15.14 -12.23 -10.19
CA ASP A 386 14.90 -13.26 -9.17
C ASP A 386 16.03 -13.44 -8.14
N THR A 387 16.88 -12.41 -7.94
CA THR A 387 17.82 -12.35 -6.82
C THR A 387 17.29 -11.49 -5.66
N TYR A 388 18.01 -11.49 -4.53
CA TYR A 388 17.71 -10.62 -3.40
C TYR A 388 17.90 -9.11 -3.69
N TYR A 389 18.57 -8.75 -4.79
CA TYR A 389 18.60 -7.36 -5.25
C TYR A 389 17.22 -6.83 -5.60
N VAL A 390 16.42 -7.63 -6.29
CA VAL A 390 15.02 -7.28 -6.59
C VAL A 390 14.19 -7.18 -5.32
N VAL A 391 14.43 -8.07 -4.35
CA VAL A 391 13.74 -8.05 -3.04
C VAL A 391 14.05 -6.74 -2.29
N ALA A 392 15.32 -6.34 -2.23
CA ALA A 392 15.72 -5.08 -1.64
C ALA A 392 15.03 -3.89 -2.34
N HIS A 393 15.09 -3.86 -3.68
CA HIS A 393 14.48 -2.81 -4.49
C HIS A 393 12.98 -2.60 -4.17
N PHE A 394 12.16 -3.63 -4.32
CA PHE A 394 10.72 -3.43 -4.13
C PHE A 394 10.33 -3.20 -2.67
N HIS A 395 11.13 -3.68 -1.70
CA HIS A 395 10.89 -3.32 -0.32
C HIS A 395 11.16 -1.83 -0.06
N TYR A 396 12.26 -1.26 -0.60
CA TYR A 396 12.53 0.17 -0.47
C TYR A 396 11.47 1.05 -1.14
N THR A 397 10.97 0.66 -2.32
CA THR A 397 9.97 1.46 -3.05
C THR A 397 8.55 1.21 -2.53
N MET A 398 8.10 -0.03 -2.46
CA MET A 398 6.71 -0.37 -2.17
C MET A 398 6.47 -0.55 -0.67
N SER A 399 7.24 -1.43 0.00
CA SER A 399 7.02 -1.75 1.41
C SER A 399 7.37 -0.56 2.31
N LEU A 400 8.62 -0.11 2.31
CA LEU A 400 9.05 1.02 3.13
C LEU A 400 8.42 2.33 2.66
N GLY A 401 8.30 2.51 1.34
CA GLY A 401 7.59 3.65 0.77
C GLY A 401 6.17 3.76 1.34
N ALA A 402 5.36 2.74 1.18
CA ALA A 402 3.97 2.76 1.64
C ALA A 402 3.85 2.77 3.17
N LEU A 403 4.66 1.99 3.89
CA LEU A 403 4.60 1.92 5.36
C LEU A 403 4.98 3.25 6.00
N PHE A 404 6.05 3.91 5.54
CA PHE A 404 6.46 5.21 6.08
C PHE A 404 5.42 6.29 5.81
N THR A 405 4.79 6.26 4.64
CA THR A 405 3.71 7.20 4.32
C THR A 405 2.44 6.89 5.12
N ALA A 406 2.13 5.61 5.38
CA ALA A 406 1.04 5.21 6.25
C ALA A 406 1.25 5.70 7.70
N PHE A 407 2.46 5.57 8.25
CA PHE A 407 2.79 6.12 9.56
C PHE A 407 2.80 7.66 9.56
N ALA A 408 3.31 8.30 8.51
CA ALA A 408 3.22 9.75 8.38
C ALA A 408 1.76 10.23 8.44
N GLY A 409 0.86 9.60 7.67
CA GLY A 409 -0.57 9.88 7.68
C GLY A 409 -1.23 9.54 9.02
N PHE A 410 -0.88 8.40 9.61
CA PHE A 410 -1.38 8.00 10.91
C PHE A 410 -1.07 9.05 11.97
N TYR A 411 0.18 9.42 12.16
CA TYR A 411 0.58 10.41 13.16
C TYR A 411 0.06 11.81 12.84
N TYR A 412 -0.11 12.15 11.55
CA TYR A 412 -0.68 13.43 11.12
C TYR A 412 -2.16 13.55 11.47
N TRP A 413 -2.94 12.49 11.26
CA TRP A 413 -4.39 12.50 11.41
C TRP A 413 -4.93 11.74 12.62
N PHE A 414 -4.09 11.05 13.39
CA PHE A 414 -4.56 10.25 14.53
C PHE A 414 -5.37 11.07 15.55
N GLY A 415 -4.90 12.30 15.86
CA GLY A 415 -5.63 13.21 16.74
C GLY A 415 -7.00 13.60 16.19
N LYS A 416 -7.10 13.79 14.87
CA LYS A 416 -8.37 14.08 14.17
C LYS A 416 -9.32 12.89 14.23
N ILE A 417 -8.84 11.67 14.05
CA ILE A 417 -9.66 10.45 14.06
C ILE A 417 -10.13 10.11 15.49
N SER A 418 -9.22 10.14 16.46
CA SER A 418 -9.44 9.60 17.80
C SER A 418 -9.88 10.66 18.84
N GLY A 419 -9.69 11.95 18.55
CA GLY A 419 -9.84 13.02 19.54
C GLY A 419 -8.71 13.08 20.58
N LYS A 420 -7.64 12.27 20.43
CA LYS A 420 -6.54 12.16 21.39
C LYS A 420 -5.19 12.45 20.76
N GLN A 421 -4.35 13.20 21.44
CA GLN A 421 -2.95 13.45 21.04
C GLN A 421 -2.02 12.40 21.62
N TYR A 422 -1.19 11.80 20.78
CA TYR A 422 -0.13 10.90 21.21
C TYR A 422 1.05 11.70 21.80
N PRO A 423 1.83 11.12 22.75
CA PRO A 423 3.06 11.73 23.22
C PRO A 423 4.12 11.74 22.11
N GLU A 424 4.56 12.92 21.72
CA GLU A 424 5.48 13.14 20.60
C GLU A 424 6.79 12.35 20.73
N ILE A 425 7.30 12.22 21.98
CA ILE A 425 8.54 11.45 22.22
C ILE A 425 8.38 9.98 21.88
N LEU A 426 7.21 9.37 22.14
CA LEU A 426 6.97 7.97 21.80
C LEU A 426 6.91 7.78 20.28
N GLY A 427 6.29 8.73 19.55
CA GLY A 427 6.28 8.71 18.09
C GLY A 427 7.69 8.82 17.48
N LYS A 428 8.54 9.70 18.03
CA LYS A 428 9.94 9.84 17.59
C LYS A 428 10.78 8.59 17.87
N ILE A 429 10.59 7.95 19.02
CA ILE A 429 11.24 6.67 19.34
C ILE A 429 10.79 5.61 18.32
N HIS A 430 9.48 5.52 18.02
CA HIS A 430 8.95 4.60 17.00
C HIS A 430 9.59 4.83 15.64
N PHE A 431 9.73 6.09 15.21
CA PHE A 431 10.39 6.41 13.95
C PHE A 431 11.82 5.84 13.89
N TRP A 432 12.63 6.09 14.92
CA TRP A 432 14.03 5.67 14.91
C TRP A 432 14.20 4.15 14.97
N ILE A 433 13.41 3.46 15.79
CA ILE A 433 13.46 1.99 15.84
C ILE A 433 13.05 1.42 14.47
N THR A 434 11.98 1.95 13.87
CA THR A 434 11.52 1.52 12.54
C THR A 434 12.59 1.79 11.49
N PHE A 435 13.13 3.02 11.42
CA PHE A 435 14.11 3.41 10.41
C PHE A 435 15.39 2.57 10.47
N ILE A 436 15.90 2.29 11.67
CA ILE A 436 17.08 1.44 11.87
C ILE A 436 16.75 0.00 11.48
N GLY A 437 15.65 -0.55 11.99
CA GLY A 437 15.26 -1.94 11.76
C GLY A 437 15.08 -2.27 10.27
N VAL A 438 14.37 -1.42 9.52
CA VAL A 438 14.13 -1.66 8.09
C VAL A 438 15.40 -1.55 7.24
N ASN A 439 16.30 -0.62 7.56
CA ASN A 439 17.57 -0.52 6.84
C ASN A 439 18.48 -1.72 7.12
N LEU A 440 18.56 -2.21 8.36
CA LEU A 440 19.27 -3.45 8.68
C LEU A 440 18.65 -4.67 8.01
N THR A 441 17.32 -4.67 7.80
CA THR A 441 16.63 -5.77 7.10
C THR A 441 16.94 -5.77 5.61
N PHE A 442 16.74 -4.64 4.91
CA PHE A 442 16.67 -4.64 3.46
C PHE A 442 17.93 -4.13 2.76
N PHE A 443 18.74 -3.27 3.38
CA PHE A 443 19.96 -2.77 2.73
C PHE A 443 20.96 -3.88 2.44
N PRO A 444 21.24 -4.83 3.37
CA PRO A 444 22.13 -5.96 3.11
C PRO A 444 21.69 -6.88 1.98
N GLN A 445 20.38 -6.92 1.69
CA GLN A 445 19.84 -7.76 0.62
C GLN A 445 20.30 -7.30 -0.79
N HIS A 446 20.70 -6.04 -0.97
CA HIS A 446 21.37 -5.61 -2.20
C HIS A 446 22.69 -6.37 -2.40
N PHE A 447 23.48 -6.55 -1.35
CA PHE A 447 24.76 -7.27 -1.43
C PHE A 447 24.55 -8.77 -1.65
N LEU A 448 23.53 -9.37 -1.01
CA LEU A 448 23.15 -10.75 -1.29
C LEU A 448 22.77 -10.95 -2.77
N GLY A 449 22.00 -10.03 -3.34
CA GLY A 449 21.60 -10.12 -4.74
C GLY A 449 22.77 -9.88 -5.71
N LEU A 450 23.66 -8.91 -5.42
CA LEU A 450 24.88 -8.69 -6.22
C LEU A 450 25.85 -9.88 -6.16
N ALA A 451 25.84 -10.62 -5.05
CA ALA A 451 26.59 -11.88 -4.92
C ALA A 451 25.88 -13.08 -5.58
N GLY A 452 24.69 -12.88 -6.18
CA GLY A 452 23.94 -13.89 -6.92
C GLY A 452 23.00 -14.77 -6.08
N MET A 453 22.69 -14.39 -4.83
CA MET A 453 21.72 -15.16 -4.03
C MET A 453 20.32 -15.06 -4.63
N PRO A 454 19.69 -16.20 -5.05
CA PRO A 454 18.32 -16.20 -5.54
C PRO A 454 17.33 -15.86 -4.43
N ARG A 455 16.20 -15.28 -4.77
CA ARG A 455 15.06 -15.11 -3.85
C ARG A 455 14.20 -16.38 -3.79
N ARG A 456 13.34 -16.49 -2.77
CA ARG A 456 12.38 -17.60 -2.58
C ARG A 456 13.05 -18.96 -2.41
N ILE A 457 14.25 -18.98 -1.86
CA ILE A 457 14.94 -20.22 -1.48
C ILE A 457 14.91 -20.36 0.05
N PRO A 458 14.59 -21.56 0.57
CA PRO A 458 14.51 -21.80 2.01
C PRO A 458 15.88 -22.01 2.67
N ASP A 459 16.91 -22.35 1.90
CA ASP A 459 18.26 -22.60 2.35
C ASP A 459 19.30 -22.05 1.35
N TYR A 460 20.55 -21.84 1.80
CA TYR A 460 21.59 -21.20 1.01
C TYR A 460 22.99 -21.59 1.48
N PRO A 461 24.03 -21.48 0.62
CA PRO A 461 25.43 -21.71 1.00
C PRO A 461 25.93 -20.73 2.07
N GLU A 462 26.85 -21.19 2.94
CA GLU A 462 27.42 -20.39 4.05
C GLU A 462 27.94 -19.00 3.65
N ALA A 463 28.40 -18.83 2.41
CA ALA A 463 28.88 -17.55 1.88
C ALA A 463 27.86 -16.41 2.01
N PHE A 464 26.56 -16.69 2.06
CA PHE A 464 25.51 -15.71 2.23
C PHE A 464 25.09 -15.48 3.69
N GLY A 465 25.65 -16.26 4.65
CA GLY A 465 25.19 -16.28 6.05
C GLY A 465 25.31 -14.92 6.76
N GLY A 466 26.41 -14.20 6.58
CA GLY A 466 26.66 -12.95 7.29
C GLY A 466 25.58 -11.88 7.02
N TRP A 467 25.27 -11.60 5.76
CA TRP A 467 24.25 -10.61 5.40
C TRP A 467 22.83 -11.08 5.72
N ASN A 468 22.55 -12.37 5.63
CA ASN A 468 21.27 -12.94 6.06
C ASN A 468 21.05 -12.79 7.57
N MET A 469 22.08 -13.00 8.39
CA MET A 469 22.01 -12.78 9.83
C MET A 469 21.71 -11.31 10.16
N VAL A 470 22.42 -10.36 9.55
CA VAL A 470 22.14 -8.92 9.73
C VAL A 470 20.70 -8.56 9.34
N SER A 471 20.24 -9.09 8.21
CA SER A 471 18.87 -8.90 7.72
C SER A 471 17.82 -9.46 8.69
N SER A 472 18.10 -10.61 9.31
CA SER A 472 17.19 -11.23 10.29
C SER A 472 17.16 -10.48 11.63
N ILE A 473 18.29 -9.95 12.09
CA ILE A 473 18.34 -9.05 13.26
C ILE A 473 17.49 -7.79 12.98
N GLY A 474 17.63 -7.19 11.79
CA GLY A 474 16.82 -6.05 11.37
C GLY A 474 15.32 -6.34 11.38
N ALA A 475 14.92 -7.53 10.90
CA ALA A 475 13.52 -7.96 10.93
C ALA A 475 12.99 -8.10 12.37
N GLY A 476 13.78 -8.62 13.29
CA GLY A 476 13.44 -8.65 14.71
C GLY A 476 13.22 -7.25 15.30
N ILE A 477 14.11 -6.30 15.00
CA ILE A 477 13.97 -4.89 15.42
C ILE A 477 12.70 -4.28 14.82
N SER A 478 12.41 -4.55 13.54
CA SER A 478 11.20 -4.05 12.86
C SER A 478 9.92 -4.61 13.48
N MET A 479 9.93 -5.86 13.93
CA MET A 479 8.81 -6.45 14.66
C MET A 479 8.60 -5.77 16.02
N VAL A 480 9.69 -5.48 16.75
CA VAL A 480 9.60 -4.69 18.00
C VAL A 480 9.00 -3.32 17.73
N ALA A 481 9.38 -2.66 16.62
CA ALA A 481 8.80 -1.37 16.25
C ALA A 481 7.29 -1.48 15.98
N ALA A 482 6.84 -2.52 15.27
CA ALA A 482 5.42 -2.77 15.01
C ALA A 482 4.60 -2.98 16.31
N LEU A 483 5.13 -3.76 17.25
CA LEU A 483 4.50 -3.95 18.56
C LEU A 483 4.51 -2.66 19.39
N TYR A 484 5.58 -1.88 19.31
CA TYR A 484 5.68 -0.58 19.97
C TYR A 484 4.67 0.43 19.39
N PHE A 485 4.42 0.40 18.07
CA PHE A 485 3.35 1.18 17.47
C PHE A 485 1.98 0.84 18.07
N VAL A 486 1.66 -0.45 18.17
CA VAL A 486 0.40 -0.91 18.81
C VAL A 486 0.30 -0.42 20.25
N PHE A 487 1.40 -0.49 21.01
CA PHE A 487 1.46 0.06 22.36
C PHE A 487 1.16 1.58 22.38
N ILE A 488 1.75 2.36 21.46
CA ILE A 488 1.48 3.82 21.37
C ILE A 488 -0.01 4.09 21.14
N VAL A 489 -0.65 3.33 20.25
CA VAL A 489 -2.09 3.48 19.96
C VAL A 489 -2.91 3.28 21.23
N PHE A 490 -2.75 2.14 21.92
CA PHE A 490 -3.50 1.85 23.15
C PHE A 490 -3.20 2.83 24.27
N TYR A 491 -1.92 3.18 24.45
CA TYR A 491 -1.51 4.18 25.43
C TYR A 491 -2.19 5.53 25.17
N THR A 492 -2.20 5.97 23.91
CA THR A 492 -2.80 7.27 23.54
C THR A 492 -4.31 7.27 23.70
N LEU A 493 -5.00 6.21 23.30
CA LEU A 493 -6.46 6.11 23.49
C LEU A 493 -6.85 6.18 24.96
N LYS A 494 -6.04 5.60 25.84
CA LYS A 494 -6.31 5.55 27.28
C LYS A 494 -5.85 6.81 28.04
N TYR A 495 -4.67 7.33 27.73
CA TYR A 495 -3.99 8.38 28.51
C TYR A 495 -3.71 9.66 27.73
N GLY A 496 -3.99 9.70 26.42
CA GLY A 496 -3.73 10.86 25.58
C GLY A 496 -4.55 12.07 25.97
N LYS A 497 -3.98 13.26 25.82
CA LYS A 497 -4.69 14.53 25.99
C LYS A 497 -5.71 14.72 24.90
N ASN A 498 -6.76 15.50 25.16
CA ASN A 498 -7.72 15.88 24.13
C ASN A 498 -7.03 16.64 22.99
N CYS A 499 -7.38 16.30 21.75
CA CYS A 499 -6.84 16.93 20.56
C CYS A 499 -7.70 18.16 20.19
N PRO A 500 -7.12 19.35 20.00
CA PRO A 500 -7.85 20.47 19.42
C PRO A 500 -8.25 20.23 17.97
N ALA A 501 -9.12 21.07 17.42
CA ALA A 501 -9.55 20.98 16.03
C ALA A 501 -8.35 20.99 15.06
N ASN A 502 -7.41 21.90 15.27
CA ASN A 502 -6.15 21.98 14.53
C ASN A 502 -4.95 21.94 15.48
N PRO A 503 -4.31 20.77 15.68
CA PRO A 503 -3.13 20.64 16.55
C PRO A 503 -1.83 21.16 15.91
N TRP A 504 -1.82 21.42 14.59
CA TRP A 504 -0.63 21.76 13.83
C TRP A 504 -0.47 23.27 13.56
N GLY A 505 -1.51 24.06 13.81
CA GLY A 505 -1.53 25.51 13.62
C GLY A 505 -1.61 25.93 12.15
N ASP A 506 -1.12 27.13 11.85
CA ASP A 506 -1.31 27.81 10.56
C ASP A 506 -0.76 27.07 9.32
N GLY A 507 0.12 26.09 9.52
CA GLY A 507 0.61 25.24 8.42
C GLY A 507 -0.42 24.23 7.89
N ALA A 508 -1.42 23.88 8.69
CA ALA A 508 -2.48 22.93 8.35
C ALA A 508 -3.76 23.71 7.98
N ASN A 509 -4.01 23.88 6.70
CA ASN A 509 -5.02 24.80 6.16
C ASN A 509 -6.10 24.12 5.28
N THR A 510 -6.18 22.79 5.31
CA THR A 510 -7.20 22.01 4.60
C THR A 510 -8.47 21.84 5.45
N LEU A 511 -9.60 21.53 4.80
CA LEU A 511 -10.94 21.58 5.41
C LEU A 511 -11.10 20.69 6.66
N GLU A 512 -10.44 19.56 6.73
CA GLU A 512 -10.53 18.67 7.90
C GLU A 512 -10.08 19.34 9.19
N TRP A 513 -9.20 20.33 9.12
CA TRP A 513 -8.71 21.06 10.29
C TRP A 513 -9.66 22.15 10.81
N THR A 514 -10.72 22.45 10.06
CA THR A 514 -11.78 23.37 10.52
C THR A 514 -12.80 22.68 11.42
N LEU A 515 -12.85 21.34 11.39
CA LEU A 515 -13.77 20.51 12.17
C LEU A 515 -13.19 20.15 13.54
N THR A 516 -14.04 19.80 14.49
CA THR A 516 -13.63 19.25 15.81
C THR A 516 -12.82 17.97 15.66
N SER A 517 -12.14 17.53 16.71
CA SER A 517 -11.40 16.27 16.78
C SER A 517 -11.98 15.38 17.90
N PRO A 518 -12.71 14.28 17.57
CA PRO A 518 -13.07 13.82 16.23
C PRO A 518 -14.10 14.72 15.53
N PRO A 519 -14.25 14.63 14.18
CA PRO A 519 -15.31 15.31 13.46
C PRO A 519 -16.70 14.78 13.88
N PRO A 520 -17.77 15.61 13.79
CA PRO A 520 -19.14 15.18 14.04
C PRO A 520 -19.52 13.97 13.18
N PHE A 521 -20.53 13.19 13.62
CA PHE A 521 -21.00 12.02 12.85
C PHE A 521 -21.53 12.42 11.48
N HIS A 522 -22.29 13.52 11.40
CA HIS A 522 -22.66 14.17 10.15
C HIS A 522 -21.81 15.45 9.99
N THR A 523 -21.16 15.59 8.84
CA THR A 523 -20.31 16.74 8.51
C THR A 523 -20.80 17.38 7.24
N PHE A 524 -20.62 18.70 7.11
CA PHE A 524 -20.93 19.45 5.88
C PHE A 524 -22.33 19.22 5.33
N GLU A 525 -23.35 19.10 6.19
CA GLU A 525 -24.76 19.08 5.76
C GLU A 525 -25.10 20.34 4.93
N THR A 526 -24.51 21.47 5.31
CA THR A 526 -24.40 22.64 4.45
C THR A 526 -22.97 22.69 3.89
N PRO A 527 -22.76 22.40 2.59
CA PRO A 527 -21.44 22.38 1.99
C PRO A 527 -20.73 23.74 2.17
N PRO A 528 -19.44 23.77 2.59
CA PRO A 528 -18.68 25.00 2.69
C PRO A 528 -18.48 25.59 1.30
N HIS A 529 -18.51 26.93 1.19
CA HIS A 529 -18.20 27.62 -0.06
C HIS A 529 -16.71 27.93 -0.12
N ILE A 530 -16.03 27.47 -1.17
CA ILE A 530 -14.60 27.72 -1.37
C ILE A 530 -14.43 28.97 -2.23
N GLU A 531 -14.06 30.07 -1.61
CA GLU A 531 -13.74 31.30 -2.31
C GLU A 531 -12.49 31.17 -3.18
N GLY A 532 -12.43 31.94 -4.27
CA GLY A 532 -11.48 31.84 -5.37
C GLY A 532 -10.04 32.19 -5.06
#